data_6e7d3dd0cd4567eb9f74cd1702c40fe9
#
_entry.id   6e7d3dd0cd4567eb9f74cd1702c40fe9
#
_cell.length_a   1.000
_cell.length_b   1.000
_cell.length_c   1.000
_cell.angle_alpha   90.00
_cell.angle_beta   90.00
_cell.angle_gamma   90.00
#
_symmetry.space_group_name_H-M   'P 1'
#
loop_
_entity.id
_entity.type
_entity.pdbx_description
1 polymer ?
#
loop_
_entity_poly.entity_id
_entity_poly.type
_entity_poly.pdbx_seq_one_letter_code
_entity_poly.pdbx_strand_id
1 'polypeptide(L)'
;EGTTEPNDTFIPQLVANGKAAIDAVDQLGYIDRNRVAVGGHSYGAFMTANLLTHSNDFACGIARSGAYNRTLTPFGFQSEQRNYWDVPEIYNGMSPFMNANKMKKPMLLVHGEADNNPGTFTLQTERYFQALKNLGAPVRMVILPKESHGYVAKENILHLLWEQDQFLEKCLKK
;
A
#
# COMPACT_ATOMS: atom_id res chain seq x y z
N GLU A 1 -4.13 -34.08 0.15
CA GLU A 1 -5.01 -32.93 -0.08
C GLU A 1 -4.52 -31.83 0.85
N GLY A 2 -3.70 -30.88 0.32
CA GLY A 2 -3.14 -29.81 1.11
C GLY A 2 -4.23 -28.82 1.51
N THR A 3 -4.27 -28.44 2.78
CA THR A 3 -5.06 -27.29 3.22
C THR A 3 -4.51 -26.05 2.53
N THR A 4 -5.34 -25.32 1.78
CA THR A 4 -4.96 -24.06 1.17
C THR A 4 -4.80 -23.00 2.27
N GLU A 5 -3.61 -22.46 2.41
CA GLU A 5 -3.36 -21.37 3.35
C GLU A 5 -4.00 -20.07 2.84
N PRO A 6 -4.48 -19.18 3.73
CA PRO A 6 -5.17 -17.94 3.31
C PRO A 6 -4.37 -17.08 2.34
N ASN A 7 -3.05 -17.03 2.49
CA ASN A 7 -2.17 -16.22 1.66
C ASN A 7 -1.88 -16.79 0.27
N ASP A 8 -2.20 -18.07 0.01
CA ASP A 8 -2.03 -18.68 -1.32
C ASP A 8 -2.90 -17.99 -2.39
N THR A 9 -3.99 -17.39 -1.97
CA THR A 9 -4.92 -16.65 -2.84
C THR A 9 -5.10 -15.19 -2.41
N PHE A 10 -4.14 -14.62 -1.68
CA PHE A 10 -4.24 -13.27 -1.11
C PHE A 10 -4.55 -12.20 -2.17
N ILE A 11 -3.78 -12.13 -3.25
CA ILE A 11 -3.97 -11.09 -4.28
C ILE A 11 -5.34 -11.18 -4.97
N PRO A 12 -5.79 -12.35 -5.47
CA PRO A 12 -7.14 -12.47 -6.02
C PRO A 12 -8.24 -12.09 -5.03
N GLN A 13 -8.14 -12.50 -3.76
CA GLN A 13 -9.13 -12.17 -2.74
C GLN A 13 -9.14 -10.66 -2.45
N LEU A 14 -7.96 -10.03 -2.32
CA LEU A 14 -7.84 -8.60 -2.07
C LEU A 14 -8.48 -7.78 -3.21
N VAL A 15 -8.18 -8.13 -4.45
CA VAL A 15 -8.76 -7.45 -5.62
C VAL A 15 -10.28 -7.64 -5.68
N ALA A 16 -10.77 -8.86 -5.45
CA ALA A 16 -12.21 -9.14 -5.41
C ALA A 16 -12.92 -8.35 -4.31
N ASN A 17 -12.33 -8.26 -3.12
CA ASN A 17 -12.88 -7.50 -2.00
C ASN A 17 -12.92 -5.99 -2.30
N GLY A 18 -11.85 -5.44 -2.88
CA GLY A 18 -11.79 -4.03 -3.30
C GLY A 18 -12.88 -3.70 -4.33
N LYS A 19 -13.02 -4.57 -5.34
CA LYS A 19 -14.07 -4.42 -6.36
C LYS A 19 -15.47 -4.50 -5.74
N ALA A 20 -15.73 -5.47 -4.88
CA ALA A 20 -17.03 -5.64 -4.22
C ALA A 20 -17.41 -4.42 -3.37
N ALA A 21 -16.43 -3.80 -2.68
CA ALA A 21 -16.66 -2.59 -1.92
C ALA A 21 -17.07 -1.41 -2.83
N ILE A 22 -16.41 -1.23 -3.97
CA ILE A 22 -16.75 -0.20 -4.95
C ILE A 22 -18.14 -0.48 -5.54
N ASP A 23 -18.43 -1.71 -5.93
CA ASP A 23 -19.72 -2.11 -6.49
C ASP A 23 -20.87 -1.83 -5.51
N ALA A 24 -20.68 -2.08 -4.21
CA ALA A 24 -21.67 -1.81 -3.19
C ALA A 24 -21.95 -0.31 -3.01
N VAL A 25 -20.88 0.52 -3.01
CA VAL A 25 -21.04 1.99 -2.88
C VAL A 25 -21.63 2.59 -4.16
N ASP A 26 -21.31 2.04 -5.33
CA ASP A 26 -21.83 2.50 -6.62
C ASP A 26 -23.36 2.37 -6.72
N GLN A 27 -23.94 1.39 -6.04
CA GLN A 27 -25.41 1.23 -5.95
C GLN A 27 -26.11 2.44 -5.32
N LEU A 28 -25.38 3.28 -4.59
CA LEU A 28 -25.92 4.53 -4.03
C LEU A 28 -26.16 5.62 -5.10
N GLY A 29 -25.60 5.48 -6.30
CA GLY A 29 -25.86 6.30 -7.47
C GLY A 29 -25.23 7.69 -7.48
N TYR A 30 -24.30 7.99 -6.57
CA TYR A 30 -23.66 9.31 -6.50
C TYR A 30 -22.12 9.27 -6.55
N ILE A 31 -21.52 8.12 -6.75
CA ILE A 31 -20.06 8.02 -6.92
C ILE A 31 -19.67 8.01 -8.41
N ASP A 32 -18.46 8.50 -8.67
CA ASP A 32 -17.80 8.33 -9.97
C ASP A 32 -16.74 7.22 -9.86
N ARG A 33 -17.00 6.08 -10.47
CA ARG A 33 -16.11 4.90 -10.44
C ARG A 33 -14.70 5.18 -11.00
N ASN A 34 -14.56 6.19 -11.86
CA ASN A 34 -13.26 6.57 -12.41
C ASN A 34 -12.44 7.46 -11.45
N ARG A 35 -13.05 7.89 -10.36
CA ARG A 35 -12.49 8.84 -9.40
C ARG A 35 -12.46 8.28 -7.98
N VAL A 36 -12.12 7.00 -7.84
CA VAL A 36 -11.99 6.31 -6.55
C VAL A 36 -10.51 6.20 -6.19
N ALA A 37 -10.13 6.72 -5.03
CA ALA A 37 -8.82 6.52 -4.44
C ALA A 37 -8.87 5.42 -3.37
N VAL A 38 -7.75 4.77 -3.11
CA VAL A 38 -7.59 3.82 -2.01
C VAL A 38 -6.51 4.31 -1.06
N GLY A 39 -6.70 4.08 0.23
CA GLY A 39 -5.68 4.46 1.21
C GLY A 39 -5.71 3.60 2.45
N GLY A 40 -4.56 3.58 3.14
CA GLY A 40 -4.43 2.81 4.36
C GLY A 40 -3.16 3.10 5.13
N HIS A 41 -3.11 2.59 6.36
CA HIS A 41 -1.99 2.67 7.27
C HIS A 41 -1.50 1.28 7.62
N SER A 42 -0.19 1.09 7.76
CA SER A 42 0.42 -0.18 8.16
C SER A 42 0.06 -1.31 7.18
N TYR A 43 -0.65 -2.33 7.62
CA TYR A 43 -1.18 -3.38 6.72
C TYR A 43 -2.10 -2.81 5.63
N GLY A 44 -2.88 -1.76 5.95
CA GLY A 44 -3.70 -1.06 4.96
C GLY A 44 -2.87 -0.37 3.86
N ALA A 45 -1.67 0.11 4.18
CA ALA A 45 -0.74 0.65 3.18
C ALA A 45 -0.19 -0.43 2.24
N PHE A 46 0.13 -1.60 2.80
CA PHE A 46 0.51 -2.78 2.04
C PHE A 46 -0.63 -3.24 1.10
N MET A 47 -1.87 -3.29 1.60
CA MET A 47 -3.06 -3.57 0.79
C MET A 47 -3.26 -2.52 -0.31
N THR A 48 -3.12 -1.22 0.01
CA THR A 48 -3.22 -0.11 -0.96
C THR A 48 -2.25 -0.30 -2.12
N ALA A 49 -0.98 -0.57 -1.83
CA ALA A 49 0.04 -0.78 -2.85
C ALA A 49 -0.27 -1.99 -3.74
N ASN A 50 -0.76 -3.09 -3.16
CA ASN A 50 -1.16 -4.28 -3.91
C ASN A 50 -2.40 -4.02 -4.78
N LEU A 51 -3.42 -3.32 -4.28
CA LEU A 51 -4.61 -2.97 -5.05
C LEU A 51 -4.27 -2.09 -6.26
N LEU A 52 -3.39 -1.09 -6.09
CA LEU A 52 -2.94 -0.26 -7.21
C LEU A 52 -2.10 -1.02 -8.24
N THR A 53 -1.38 -2.06 -7.79
CA THR A 53 -0.52 -2.87 -8.65
C THR A 53 -1.30 -3.92 -9.45
N HIS A 54 -2.32 -4.52 -8.83
CA HIS A 54 -3.02 -5.69 -9.35
C HIS A 54 -4.47 -5.44 -9.79
N SER A 55 -4.98 -4.22 -9.65
CA SER A 55 -6.34 -3.81 -10.02
C SER A 55 -6.34 -2.50 -10.81
N ASN A 56 -7.36 -2.29 -11.62
CA ASN A 56 -7.63 -1.03 -12.31
C ASN A 56 -8.78 -0.22 -11.69
N ASP A 57 -9.32 -0.67 -10.56
CA ASP A 57 -10.51 -0.10 -9.93
C ASP A 57 -10.24 1.24 -9.22
N PHE A 58 -8.96 1.58 -8.99
CA PHE A 58 -8.56 2.78 -8.27
C PHE A 58 -7.75 3.73 -9.14
N ALA A 59 -8.05 5.02 -9.07
CA ALA A 59 -7.35 6.07 -9.80
C ALA A 59 -5.97 6.38 -9.21
N CYS A 60 -5.84 6.34 -7.89
CA CYS A 60 -4.61 6.62 -7.15
C CYS A 60 -4.68 6.08 -5.71
N GLY A 61 -3.57 6.19 -4.97
CA GLY A 61 -3.55 5.70 -3.59
C GLY A 61 -2.63 6.45 -2.64
N ILE A 62 -2.98 6.36 -1.34
CA ILE A 62 -2.23 6.94 -0.22
C ILE A 62 -1.84 5.82 0.73
N ALA A 63 -0.55 5.53 0.86
CA ALA A 63 -0.04 4.46 1.71
C ALA A 63 0.86 5.02 2.82
N ARG A 64 0.49 4.73 4.07
CA ARG A 64 1.16 5.28 5.26
C ARG A 64 1.78 4.17 6.09
N SER A 65 3.07 4.31 6.41
CA SER A 65 3.86 3.39 7.26
C SER A 65 3.68 1.91 6.87
N GLY A 66 3.84 1.61 5.57
CA GLY A 66 3.61 0.27 5.04
C GLY A 66 4.85 -0.62 5.02
N ALA A 67 4.61 -1.92 4.81
CA ALA A 67 5.63 -2.91 4.51
C ALA A 67 5.46 -3.36 3.05
N TYR A 68 6.41 -3.04 2.20
CA TYR A 68 6.29 -3.26 0.75
C TYR A 68 7.15 -4.42 0.24
N ASN A 69 8.08 -4.91 1.06
CA ASN A 69 8.89 -6.06 0.75
C ASN A 69 8.83 -7.09 1.89
N ARG A 70 8.04 -8.15 1.69
CA ARG A 70 7.84 -9.20 2.70
C ARG A 70 9.04 -10.11 2.86
N THR A 71 10.01 -10.09 1.95
CA THR A 71 11.26 -10.83 2.14
C THR A 71 12.12 -10.28 3.28
N LEU A 72 11.81 -9.06 3.77
CA LEU A 72 12.43 -8.49 4.98
C LEU A 72 11.81 -8.99 6.29
N THR A 73 10.72 -9.75 6.22
CA THR A 73 10.13 -10.47 7.34
C THR A 73 10.02 -11.97 7.00
N PRO A 74 11.16 -12.67 6.80
CA PRO A 74 11.19 -13.98 6.12
C PRO A 74 10.69 -15.14 6.98
N PHE A 75 10.40 -14.93 8.25
CA PHE A 75 9.89 -15.94 9.16
C PHE A 75 8.43 -15.70 9.56
N GLY A 76 7.66 -15.14 8.66
CA GLY A 76 6.24 -14.90 8.82
C GLY A 76 5.86 -13.41 8.91
N PHE A 77 4.62 -13.12 8.58
CA PHE A 77 4.01 -11.79 8.72
C PHE A 77 2.48 -11.94 8.75
N GLN A 78 1.83 -11.18 9.62
CA GLN A 78 0.37 -11.25 9.78
C GLN A 78 -0.08 -12.70 10.03
N SER A 79 -0.91 -13.28 9.17
CA SER A 79 -1.39 -14.67 9.25
C SER A 79 -0.46 -15.69 8.58
N GLU A 80 0.65 -15.26 7.95
CA GLU A 80 1.61 -16.20 7.33
C GLU A 80 2.52 -16.81 8.38
N GLN A 81 2.48 -18.13 8.50
CA GLN A 81 3.29 -18.92 9.43
C GLN A 81 4.51 -19.57 8.76
N ARG A 82 4.46 -19.75 7.44
CA ARG A 82 5.54 -20.38 6.67
C ARG A 82 6.70 -19.39 6.47
N ASN A 83 7.92 -19.88 6.45
CA ASN A 83 9.06 -19.02 6.17
C ASN A 83 9.24 -18.76 4.65
N TYR A 84 10.04 -17.76 4.31
CA TYR A 84 10.29 -17.36 2.92
C TYR A 84 10.79 -18.52 2.05
N TRP A 85 11.68 -19.36 2.57
CA TRP A 85 12.29 -20.44 1.78
C TRP A 85 11.36 -21.61 1.54
N ASP A 86 10.29 -21.75 2.33
CA ASP A 86 9.24 -22.75 2.11
C ASP A 86 8.28 -22.32 1.00
N VAL A 87 7.96 -21.02 0.92
CA VAL A 87 6.95 -20.49 0.00
C VAL A 87 7.39 -19.15 -0.64
N PRO A 88 8.53 -19.12 -1.35
CA PRO A 88 9.09 -17.87 -1.88
C PRO A 88 8.15 -17.16 -2.86
N GLU A 89 7.34 -17.90 -3.62
CA GLU A 89 6.36 -17.38 -4.54
C GLU A 89 5.26 -16.57 -3.83
N ILE A 90 4.86 -16.95 -2.62
CA ILE A 90 3.86 -16.22 -1.82
C ILE A 90 4.45 -14.89 -1.35
N TYR A 91 5.64 -14.93 -0.76
CA TYR A 91 6.32 -13.71 -0.31
C TYR A 91 6.59 -12.73 -1.44
N ASN A 92 7.06 -13.21 -2.59
CA ASN A 92 7.33 -12.40 -3.76
C ASN A 92 6.04 -11.87 -4.40
N GLY A 93 5.03 -12.72 -4.54
CA GLY A 93 3.73 -12.37 -5.11
C GLY A 93 3.00 -11.30 -4.30
N MET A 94 3.06 -11.40 -2.97
CA MET A 94 2.45 -10.44 -2.06
C MET A 94 3.24 -9.14 -1.90
N SER A 95 4.53 -9.10 -2.27
CA SER A 95 5.38 -7.91 -2.08
C SER A 95 5.18 -6.87 -3.18
N PRO A 96 4.61 -5.69 -2.89
CA PRO A 96 4.52 -4.60 -3.86
C PRO A 96 5.86 -4.22 -4.48
N PHE A 97 6.94 -4.30 -3.71
CA PHE A 97 8.30 -4.03 -4.18
C PHE A 97 8.71 -4.97 -5.33
N MET A 98 8.45 -6.26 -5.21
CA MET A 98 8.76 -7.24 -6.25
C MET A 98 7.90 -7.07 -7.52
N ASN A 99 6.79 -6.38 -7.40
CA ASN A 99 5.85 -6.10 -8.49
C ASN A 99 5.84 -4.61 -8.90
N ALA A 100 6.84 -3.82 -8.48
CA ALA A 100 6.90 -2.37 -8.70
C ALA A 100 6.83 -1.96 -10.17
N ASN A 101 7.33 -2.79 -11.08
CA ASN A 101 7.28 -2.58 -12.53
C ASN A 101 5.85 -2.58 -13.11
N LYS A 102 4.89 -3.15 -12.40
CA LYS A 102 3.47 -3.16 -12.77
C LYS A 102 2.74 -1.90 -12.31
N MET A 103 3.30 -1.16 -11.35
CA MET A 103 2.68 0.03 -10.79
C MET A 103 2.72 1.20 -11.76
N LYS A 104 1.55 1.72 -12.16
CA LYS A 104 1.40 2.84 -13.11
C LYS A 104 0.52 3.97 -12.58
N LYS A 105 -0.09 3.78 -11.42
CA LYS A 105 -1.02 4.74 -10.81
C LYS A 105 -0.29 5.73 -9.91
N PRO A 106 -0.79 6.98 -9.76
CA PRO A 106 -0.25 7.91 -8.78
C PRO A 106 -0.30 7.35 -7.36
N MET A 107 0.79 7.52 -6.62
CA MET A 107 0.90 7.04 -5.24
C MET A 107 1.59 8.06 -4.33
N LEU A 108 0.96 8.36 -3.20
CA LEU A 108 1.57 9.09 -2.10
C LEU A 108 2.01 8.08 -1.02
N LEU A 109 3.32 8.05 -0.77
CA LEU A 109 3.93 7.28 0.29
C LEU A 109 4.24 8.20 1.47
N VAL A 110 3.78 7.85 2.67
CA VAL A 110 4.08 8.59 3.89
C VAL A 110 4.66 7.65 4.92
N HIS A 111 5.67 8.07 5.69
CA HIS A 111 6.27 7.26 6.75
C HIS A 111 6.79 8.11 7.89
N GLY A 112 6.69 7.61 9.11
CA GLY A 112 7.37 8.19 10.27
C GLY A 112 8.87 7.94 10.22
N GLU A 113 9.69 8.97 10.40
CA GLU A 113 11.15 8.87 10.38
C GLU A 113 11.69 7.86 11.41
N ALA A 114 11.06 7.81 12.58
CA ALA A 114 11.43 6.96 13.71
C ALA A 114 10.55 5.71 13.86
N ASP A 115 9.94 5.24 12.77
CA ASP A 115 9.13 4.01 12.81
C ASP A 115 10.01 2.81 13.19
N ASN A 116 9.76 2.26 14.36
CA ASN A 116 10.47 1.12 14.95
C ASN A 116 9.65 -0.17 14.95
N ASN A 117 8.52 -0.20 14.28
CA ASN A 117 7.75 -1.44 14.11
C ASN A 117 8.54 -2.42 13.23
N PRO A 118 8.78 -3.65 13.70
CA PRO A 118 9.70 -4.59 13.03
C PRO A 118 9.34 -4.92 11.57
N GLY A 119 8.06 -4.84 11.21
CA GLY A 119 7.61 -5.12 9.85
C GLY A 119 7.60 -3.90 8.93
N THR A 120 7.66 -2.68 9.48
CA THR A 120 7.39 -1.42 8.76
C THR A 120 8.46 -0.35 8.98
N PHE A 121 9.73 -0.74 9.13
CA PHE A 121 10.80 0.26 9.18
C PHE A 121 10.72 1.23 8.00
N THR A 122 11.10 2.49 8.21
CA THR A 122 11.10 3.56 7.21
C THR A 122 11.80 3.15 5.90
N LEU A 123 12.83 2.31 6.00
CA LEU A 123 13.53 1.68 4.88
C LEU A 123 12.58 1.03 3.86
N GLN A 124 11.47 0.44 4.29
CA GLN A 124 10.47 -0.17 3.41
C GLN A 124 9.93 0.84 2.40
N THR A 125 9.52 2.01 2.88
CA THR A 125 9.03 3.11 2.03
C THR A 125 10.11 3.69 1.15
N GLU A 126 11.30 3.94 1.68
CA GLU A 126 12.41 4.51 0.93
C GLU A 126 12.81 3.64 -0.27
N ARG A 127 12.95 2.34 -0.07
CA ARG A 127 13.32 1.40 -1.13
C ARG A 127 12.21 1.23 -2.17
N TYR A 128 10.96 1.18 -1.71
CA TYR A 128 9.82 1.11 -2.63
C TYR A 128 9.69 2.39 -3.46
N PHE A 129 9.84 3.56 -2.83
CA PHE A 129 9.87 4.84 -3.54
C PHE A 129 10.95 4.90 -4.62
N GLN A 130 12.18 4.47 -4.29
CA GLN A 130 13.29 4.44 -5.26
C GLN A 130 12.97 3.53 -6.45
N ALA A 131 12.40 2.34 -6.19
CA ALA A 131 12.00 1.42 -7.25
C ALA A 131 10.94 2.05 -8.16
N LEU A 132 9.86 2.58 -7.59
CA LEU A 132 8.77 3.21 -8.33
C LEU A 132 9.26 4.41 -9.16
N LYS A 133 10.06 5.29 -8.56
CA LYS A 133 10.62 6.48 -9.22
C LYS A 133 11.48 6.08 -10.43
N ASN A 134 12.38 5.11 -10.25
CA ASN A 134 13.28 4.67 -11.31
C ASN A 134 12.55 3.91 -12.44
N LEU A 135 11.41 3.31 -12.13
CA LEU A 135 10.53 2.67 -13.11
C LEU A 135 9.53 3.64 -13.76
N GLY A 136 9.60 4.94 -13.43
CA GLY A 136 8.78 5.99 -14.03
C GLY A 136 7.35 6.07 -13.50
N ALA A 137 7.05 5.45 -12.37
CA ALA A 137 5.74 5.58 -11.75
C ALA A 137 5.55 6.98 -11.12
N PRO A 138 4.36 7.59 -11.20
CA PRO A 138 4.08 8.89 -10.58
C PRO A 138 3.95 8.74 -9.06
N VAL A 139 5.07 8.87 -8.35
CA VAL A 139 5.15 8.66 -6.90
C VAL A 139 5.69 9.89 -6.18
N ARG A 140 5.09 10.20 -5.02
CA ARG A 140 5.59 11.18 -4.05
C ARG A 140 5.85 10.48 -2.72
N MET A 141 6.91 10.86 -2.02
CA MET A 141 7.24 10.38 -0.69
C MET A 141 7.33 11.55 0.29
N VAL A 142 6.76 11.35 1.47
CA VAL A 142 6.82 12.27 2.62
C VAL A 142 7.30 11.51 3.84
N ILE A 143 8.38 11.97 4.46
CA ILE A 143 8.87 11.45 5.73
C ILE A 143 8.51 12.44 6.82
N LEU A 144 7.82 11.98 7.86
CA LEU A 144 7.36 12.79 8.99
C LEU A 144 8.43 12.77 10.09
N PRO A 145 9.08 13.91 10.38
CA PRO A 145 10.20 13.95 11.34
C PRO A 145 9.79 13.46 12.73
N LYS A 146 10.61 12.58 13.30
CA LYS A 146 10.47 12.05 14.67
C LYS A 146 9.18 11.25 14.95
N GLU A 147 8.33 11.05 13.97
CA GLU A 147 7.15 10.19 14.13
C GLU A 147 7.53 8.71 14.10
N SER A 148 6.89 7.95 14.98
CA SER A 148 6.97 6.50 15.02
C SER A 148 5.92 5.88 14.07
N HIS A 149 5.48 4.65 14.35
CA HIS A 149 4.46 3.96 13.55
C HIS A 149 3.11 4.70 13.56
N GLY A 150 2.72 5.29 14.69
CA GLY A 150 1.59 6.20 14.82
C GLY A 150 2.06 7.67 14.84
N TYR A 151 1.32 8.56 14.20
CA TYR A 151 1.66 9.99 14.11
C TYR A 151 0.92 10.77 15.17
N VAL A 152 1.65 11.57 15.97
CA VAL A 152 1.08 12.27 17.13
C VAL A 152 1.36 13.78 17.14
N ALA A 153 2.44 14.24 16.51
CA ALA A 153 2.77 15.65 16.49
C ALA A 153 1.78 16.43 15.61
N LYS A 154 1.19 17.47 16.18
CA LYS A 154 0.18 18.31 15.51
C LYS A 154 0.67 18.81 14.14
N GLU A 155 1.90 19.29 14.09
CA GLU A 155 2.52 19.85 12.88
C GLU A 155 2.61 18.80 11.77
N ASN A 156 3.03 17.58 12.12
CA ASN A 156 3.12 16.46 11.19
C ASN A 156 1.73 16.01 10.71
N ILE A 157 0.74 15.97 11.61
CA ILE A 157 -0.63 15.62 11.25
C ILE A 157 -1.23 16.65 10.29
N LEU A 158 -1.05 17.95 10.57
CA LEU A 158 -1.54 19.00 9.69
C LEU A 158 -0.85 18.99 8.33
N HIS A 159 0.47 18.75 8.30
CA HIS A 159 1.22 18.59 7.04
C HIS A 159 0.74 17.37 6.25
N LEU A 160 0.54 16.24 6.93
CA LEU A 160 -0.01 15.03 6.31
C LEU A 160 -1.38 15.28 5.67
N LEU A 161 -2.29 15.96 6.39
CA LEU A 161 -3.62 16.29 5.86
C LEU A 161 -3.52 17.17 4.61
N TRP A 162 -2.63 18.16 4.62
CA TRP A 162 -2.38 19.01 3.46
C TRP A 162 -1.82 18.22 2.27
N GLU A 163 -0.84 17.34 2.49
CA GLU A 163 -0.27 16.49 1.43
C GLU A 163 -1.33 15.56 0.82
N GLN A 164 -2.19 14.98 1.64
CA GLN A 164 -3.27 14.13 1.18
C GLN A 164 -4.29 14.91 0.34
N ASP A 165 -4.69 16.09 0.81
CA ASP A 165 -5.61 16.97 0.09
C ASP A 165 -5.05 17.34 -1.28
N GLN A 166 -3.82 17.88 -1.35
CA GLN A 166 -3.16 18.25 -2.59
C GLN A 166 -2.98 17.06 -3.56
N PHE A 167 -2.70 15.88 -3.02
CA PHE A 167 -2.55 14.68 -3.82
C PHE A 167 -3.89 14.24 -4.43
N LEU A 168 -4.96 14.20 -3.62
CA LEU A 168 -6.30 13.82 -4.09
C LEU A 168 -6.86 14.81 -5.11
N GLU A 169 -6.64 16.13 -4.91
CA GLU A 169 -7.02 17.15 -5.89
C GLU A 169 -6.39 16.85 -7.26
N LYS A 170 -5.10 16.52 -7.29
CA LYS A 170 -4.39 16.24 -8.54
C LYS A 170 -4.83 14.94 -9.22
N CYS A 171 -5.15 13.90 -8.48
CA CYS A 171 -5.46 12.60 -9.07
C CYS A 171 -6.95 12.36 -9.31
N LEU A 172 -7.84 13.07 -8.60
CA LEU A 172 -9.29 12.86 -8.70
C LEU A 172 -10.06 14.02 -9.36
N LYS A 173 -9.54 15.24 -9.31
CA LYS A 173 -10.16 16.39 -9.96
C LYS A 173 -9.41 16.69 -11.26
N LYS A 174 -9.85 16.13 -12.34
CA LYS A 174 -9.44 16.46 -13.71
C LYS A 174 -10.64 17.03 -14.45
#